data_f41352a8e7e5feab3b5dee885d3b6288
#
_entry.id   f41352a8e7e5feab3b5dee885d3b6288
#
_cell.length_a   1.000
_cell.length_b   1.000
_cell.length_c   1.000
_cell.angle_alpha   90.00
_cell.angle_beta   90.00
_cell.angle_gamma   90.00
#
_symmetry.space_group_name_H-M   'P 1'
#
loop_
_entity.id
_entity.type
_entity.pdbx_description
1 polymer ?
#
loop_
_entity_poly.entity_id
_entity_poly.type
_entity_poly.pdbx_seq_one_letter_code
_entity_poly.pdbx_strand_id
1 'polypeptide(L)'
;MNEVQRMKRNFRNTKAFKEHKKKKAIECGKVDKITQKPLRKNFSFHHEDLREENYTVLNDNFLCCNNLTHKFIHWCYGYYIKDPAIIDRIKSELEKMKEINEGGK
;
A
#
# COMPACT_ATOMS: atom_id res chain seq x y z
N MET A 1 9.96 16.20 15.08
CA MET A 1 8.71 15.44 14.86
C MET A 1 7.55 16.29 15.33
N ASN A 2 6.54 16.52 14.48
CA ASN A 2 5.34 17.27 14.85
C ASN A 2 4.33 16.38 15.58
N GLU A 3 3.25 16.98 16.10
CA GLU A 3 2.24 16.25 16.86
C GLU A 3 1.55 15.15 16.05
N VAL A 4 1.26 15.43 14.77
CA VAL A 4 0.61 14.45 13.89
C VAL A 4 1.50 13.22 13.69
N GLN A 5 2.78 13.43 13.43
CA GLN A 5 3.74 12.34 13.27
C GLN A 5 3.88 11.53 14.56
N ARG A 6 3.88 12.21 15.71
CA ARG A 6 3.95 11.55 17.02
C ARG A 6 2.70 10.72 17.27
N MET A 7 1.53 11.26 16.98
CA MET A 7 0.26 10.55 17.11
C MET A 7 0.26 9.28 16.25
N LYS A 8 0.68 9.36 15.00
CA LYS A 8 0.75 8.22 14.09
C LYS A 8 1.71 7.15 14.58
N ARG A 9 2.87 7.58 15.06
CA ARG A 9 3.87 6.67 15.62
C ARG A 9 3.35 5.96 16.87
N ASN A 10 2.73 6.71 17.79
CA ASN A 10 2.18 6.14 19.01
C ASN A 10 1.08 5.14 18.70
N PHE A 11 0.20 5.47 17.77
CA PHE A 11 -0.87 4.58 17.32
C PHE A 11 -0.30 3.25 16.79
N ARG A 12 0.73 3.32 15.92
CA ARG A 12 1.35 2.12 15.35
C ARG A 12 2.03 1.25 16.39
N ASN A 13 2.39 1.81 17.55
CA ASN A 13 3.02 1.09 18.63
C ASN A 13 2.04 0.51 19.64
N THR A 14 0.74 0.75 19.46
CA THR A 14 -0.27 0.17 20.36
C THR A 14 -0.40 -1.32 20.12
N LYS A 15 -0.73 -2.05 21.19
CA LYS A 15 -1.02 -3.48 21.11
C LYS A 15 -2.20 -3.75 20.19
N ALA A 16 -3.24 -2.92 20.28
CA ALA A 16 -4.45 -3.05 19.46
C ALA A 16 -4.12 -2.96 17.95
N PHE A 17 -3.29 -1.99 17.57
CA PHE A 17 -2.87 -1.86 16.16
C PHE A 17 -2.08 -3.08 15.70
N LYS A 18 -1.13 -3.54 16.49
CA LYS A 18 -0.29 -4.69 16.17
C LYS A 18 -1.12 -5.96 16.00
N GLU A 19 -2.08 -6.18 16.88
CA GLU A 19 -2.99 -7.33 16.80
C GLU A 19 -3.90 -7.24 15.57
N HIS A 20 -4.42 -6.04 15.27
CA HIS A 20 -5.24 -5.81 14.09
C HIS A 20 -4.45 -6.07 12.81
N LYS A 21 -3.19 -5.63 12.76
CA LYS A 21 -2.30 -5.87 11.62
C LYS A 21 -2.08 -7.38 11.40
N LYS A 22 -1.85 -8.14 12.46
CA LYS A 22 -1.68 -9.59 12.36
C LYS A 22 -2.94 -10.27 11.86
N LYS A 23 -4.10 -9.86 12.38
CA LYS A 23 -5.39 -10.39 11.96
C LYS A 23 -5.64 -10.14 10.48
N LYS A 24 -5.38 -8.93 10.02
CA LYS A 24 -5.56 -8.57 8.60
C LYS A 24 -4.60 -9.35 7.70
N ALA A 25 -3.36 -9.57 8.14
CA ALA A 25 -2.41 -10.37 7.38
C ALA A 25 -2.91 -11.80 7.17
N ILE A 26 -3.50 -12.40 8.20
CA ILE A 26 -4.08 -13.74 8.11
C ILE A 26 -5.29 -13.73 7.16
N GLU A 27 -6.17 -12.75 7.26
CA GLU A 27 -7.33 -12.59 6.39
C GLU A 27 -6.93 -12.45 4.92
N CYS A 28 -5.79 -11.80 4.64
CA CYS A 28 -5.25 -11.64 3.30
C CYS A 28 -4.47 -12.87 2.81
N GLY A 29 -4.39 -13.95 3.62
CA GLY A 29 -3.62 -15.14 3.28
C GLY A 29 -2.10 -14.92 3.33
N LYS A 30 -1.65 -13.91 4.07
CA LYS A 30 -0.24 -13.50 4.20
C LYS A 30 0.40 -13.13 2.86
N VAL A 31 -0.40 -12.54 1.97
CA VAL A 31 0.00 -12.16 0.62
C VAL A 31 -0.21 -10.66 0.44
N ASP A 32 0.73 -10.03 -0.27
CA ASP A 32 0.58 -8.64 -0.73
C ASP A 32 -0.67 -8.54 -1.61
N LYS A 33 -1.60 -7.67 -1.24
CA LYS A 33 -2.90 -7.58 -1.90
C LYS A 33 -2.80 -7.15 -3.37
N ILE A 34 -1.76 -6.41 -3.72
CA ILE A 34 -1.58 -5.87 -5.07
C ILE A 34 -0.74 -6.82 -5.94
N THR A 35 0.41 -7.27 -5.45
CA THR A 35 1.33 -8.08 -6.24
C THR A 35 1.05 -9.57 -6.16
N GLN A 36 0.26 -10.01 -5.18
CA GLN A 36 -0.03 -11.41 -4.89
C GLN A 36 1.22 -12.20 -4.46
N LYS A 37 2.30 -11.49 -4.10
CA LYS A 37 3.52 -12.11 -3.58
C LYS A 37 3.46 -12.22 -2.06
N PRO A 38 4.19 -13.18 -1.45
CA PRO A 38 4.17 -13.32 0.01
C PRO A 38 4.54 -12.02 0.73
N LEU A 39 3.85 -11.74 1.83
CA LEU A 39 4.18 -10.61 2.68
C LEU A 39 5.53 -10.87 3.37
N ARG A 40 6.39 -9.85 3.35
CA ARG A 40 7.65 -9.88 4.08
C ARG A 40 7.41 -9.61 5.56
N LYS A 41 8.37 -9.95 6.41
CA LYS A 41 8.27 -9.82 7.87
C LYS A 41 7.83 -8.41 8.31
N ASN A 42 8.38 -7.38 7.68
CA ASN A 42 8.08 -5.97 7.99
C ASN A 42 7.19 -5.34 6.93
N PHE A 43 6.11 -6.04 6.57
CA PHE A 43 5.19 -5.52 5.57
C PHE A 43 4.49 -4.25 6.06
N SER A 44 3.99 -3.47 5.10
CA SER A 44 3.27 -2.23 5.37
C SER A 44 1.77 -2.51 5.52
N PHE A 45 1.15 -1.70 6.38
CA PHE A 45 -0.29 -1.72 6.59
C PHE A 45 -0.82 -0.38 6.11
N HIS A 46 -1.20 -0.33 4.83
CA HIS A 46 -1.60 0.91 4.17
C HIS A 46 -2.99 1.34 4.61
N HIS A 47 -3.10 2.58 5.09
CA HIS A 47 -4.41 3.19 5.37
C HIS A 47 -5.05 3.61 4.05
N GLU A 48 -6.22 3.04 3.74
CA GLU A 48 -6.98 3.45 2.58
C GLU A 48 -7.69 4.78 2.82
N ASP A 49 -8.04 5.07 4.07
CA ASP A 49 -8.60 6.36 4.48
C ASP A 49 -7.45 7.29 4.89
N LEU A 50 -7.14 8.28 4.06
CA LEU A 50 -6.02 9.20 4.29
C LEU A 50 -6.39 10.42 5.13
N ARG A 51 -7.61 10.50 5.65
CA ARG A 51 -8.03 11.61 6.49
C ARG A 51 -7.40 11.50 7.87
N GLU A 52 -6.77 12.58 8.32
CA GLU A 52 -6.04 12.59 9.59
C GLU A 52 -6.93 12.23 10.79
N GLU A 53 -8.18 12.69 10.79
CA GLU A 53 -9.10 12.40 11.88
C GLU A 53 -9.43 10.93 12.05
N ASN A 54 -9.28 10.13 11.00
CA ASN A 54 -9.61 8.70 11.02
C ASN A 54 -8.38 7.81 11.10
N TYR A 55 -7.19 8.38 11.23
CA TYR A 55 -5.95 7.61 11.23
C TYR A 55 -5.90 6.58 12.37
N THR A 56 -6.46 6.90 13.52
CA THR A 56 -6.42 6.02 14.69
C THR A 56 -7.62 5.07 14.79
N VAL A 57 -8.47 5.03 13.76
CA VAL A 57 -9.63 4.13 13.75
C VAL A 57 -9.24 2.76 13.21
N LEU A 58 -9.49 1.71 13.99
CA LEU A 58 -9.26 0.34 13.57
C LEU A 58 -10.50 -0.18 12.85
N ASN A 59 -10.40 -0.36 11.55
CA ASN A 59 -11.49 -0.84 10.69
C ASN A 59 -10.92 -1.70 9.56
N ASP A 60 -11.73 -2.00 8.56
CA ASP A 60 -11.31 -2.82 7.43
C ASP A 60 -10.68 -2.02 6.28
N ASN A 61 -10.50 -0.70 6.46
CA ASN A 61 -9.91 0.16 5.44
C ASN A 61 -8.38 0.16 5.52
N PHE A 62 -7.80 -1.03 5.62
CA PHE A 62 -6.35 -1.24 5.62
C PHE A 62 -5.99 -2.27 4.56
N LEU A 63 -4.87 -2.03 3.91
CA LEU A 63 -4.36 -2.91 2.86
C LEU A 63 -3.00 -3.47 3.27
N CYS A 64 -2.89 -4.80 3.31
CA CYS A 64 -1.61 -5.44 3.57
C CYS A 64 -0.78 -5.47 2.29
N CYS A 65 0.41 -4.89 2.33
CA CYS A 65 1.31 -4.87 1.18
C CYS A 65 2.76 -4.76 1.63
N ASN A 66 3.67 -5.18 0.77
CA ASN A 66 5.09 -5.02 1.04
C ASN A 66 5.47 -3.54 0.93
N ASN A 67 6.57 -3.15 1.57
CA ASN A 67 6.97 -1.74 1.66
C ASN A 67 7.13 -1.08 0.29
N LEU A 68 7.67 -1.80 -0.69
CA LEU A 68 7.85 -1.26 -2.03
C LEU A 68 6.50 -0.99 -2.71
N THR A 69 5.56 -1.92 -2.56
CA THR A 69 4.19 -1.75 -3.07
C THR A 69 3.51 -0.55 -2.40
N HIS A 70 3.70 -0.38 -1.10
CA HIS A 70 3.14 0.74 -0.35
C HIS A 70 3.65 2.07 -0.89
N LYS A 71 4.95 2.18 -1.14
CA LYS A 71 5.55 3.38 -1.75
C LYS A 71 4.97 3.63 -3.14
N PHE A 72 4.81 2.57 -3.93
CA PHE A 72 4.23 2.67 -5.26
C PHE A 72 2.78 3.18 -5.22
N ILE A 73 1.97 2.68 -4.27
CA ILE A 73 0.59 3.14 -4.10
C ILE A 73 0.56 4.65 -3.81
N HIS A 74 1.39 5.12 -2.88
CA HIS A 74 1.45 6.54 -2.55
C HIS A 74 1.91 7.38 -3.75
N TRP A 75 2.87 6.89 -4.49
CA TRP A 75 3.32 7.56 -5.71
C TRP A 75 2.18 7.66 -6.73
N CYS A 76 1.49 6.57 -6.99
CA CYS A 76 0.35 6.54 -7.90
C CYS A 76 -0.77 7.47 -7.44
N TYR A 77 -1.08 7.46 -6.16
CA TYR A 77 -2.11 8.33 -5.60
C TYR A 77 -1.80 9.80 -5.86
N GLY A 78 -0.56 10.20 -5.56
CA GLY A 78 -0.15 11.59 -5.76
C GLY A 78 -0.21 12.06 -7.21
N TYR A 79 0.24 11.21 -8.13
CA TYR A 79 0.26 11.56 -9.55
C TYR A 79 -1.09 11.38 -10.22
N TYR A 80 -1.82 10.33 -9.86
CA TYR A 80 -3.13 10.05 -10.45
C TYR A 80 -4.13 11.18 -10.18
N ILE A 81 -4.12 11.73 -8.97
CA ILE A 81 -5.00 12.85 -8.61
C ILE A 81 -4.67 14.09 -9.44
N LYS A 82 -3.38 14.34 -9.69
CA LYS A 82 -2.92 15.51 -10.46
C LYS A 82 -3.01 15.31 -11.96
N ASP A 83 -2.76 14.10 -12.44
CA ASP A 83 -2.77 13.77 -13.87
C ASP A 83 -3.30 12.34 -14.04
N PRO A 84 -4.62 12.21 -14.16
CA PRO A 84 -5.23 10.88 -14.30
C PRO A 84 -4.73 10.07 -15.49
N ALA A 85 -4.22 10.73 -16.54
CA ALA A 85 -3.73 10.06 -17.73
C ALA A 85 -2.40 9.32 -17.50
N ILE A 86 -1.69 9.60 -16.40
CA ILE A 86 -0.37 8.99 -16.18
C ILE A 86 -0.48 7.47 -16.00
N ILE A 87 -1.54 6.99 -15.39
CA ILE A 87 -1.74 5.55 -15.19
C ILE A 87 -1.90 4.85 -16.53
N ASP A 88 -2.66 5.44 -17.45
CA ASP A 88 -2.85 4.86 -18.79
C ASP A 88 -1.54 4.84 -19.56
N ARG A 89 -0.71 5.89 -19.44
CA ARG A 89 0.60 5.94 -20.09
C ARG A 89 1.55 4.89 -19.52
N ILE A 90 1.53 4.66 -18.20
CA ILE A 90 2.34 3.62 -17.56
C ILE A 90 1.89 2.24 -18.05
N LYS A 91 0.60 1.96 -18.07
CA LYS A 91 0.07 0.68 -18.56
C LYS A 91 0.49 0.43 -20.00
N SER A 92 0.38 1.44 -20.85
CA SER A 92 0.76 1.34 -22.26
C SER A 92 2.26 1.01 -22.41
N GLU A 93 3.11 1.68 -21.63
CA GLU A 93 4.55 1.42 -21.67
C GLU A 93 4.90 0.03 -21.15
N LEU A 94 4.23 -0.44 -20.11
CA LEU A 94 4.44 -1.79 -19.58
C LEU A 94 4.03 -2.85 -20.61
N GLU A 95 2.93 -2.66 -21.34
CA GLU A 95 2.51 -3.56 -22.40
C GLU A 95 3.55 -3.59 -23.54
N LYS A 96 4.06 -2.43 -23.91
CA LYS A 96 5.11 -2.33 -24.93
C LYS A 96 6.36 -3.08 -24.52
N MET A 97 6.80 -2.91 -23.26
CA MET A 97 7.96 -3.59 -22.72
C MET A 97 7.75 -5.11 -22.71
N LYS A 98 6.54 -5.53 -22.35
CA LYS A 98 6.19 -6.96 -22.37
C LYS A 98 6.31 -7.54 -23.77
N GLU A 99 5.75 -6.85 -24.79
CA GLU A 99 5.83 -7.30 -26.18
C GLU A 99 7.27 -7.41 -26.67
N ILE A 100 8.11 -6.42 -26.37
CA ILE A 100 9.52 -6.42 -26.75
C ILE A 100 10.24 -7.59 -26.11
N ASN A 101 10.00 -7.87 -24.83
CA ASN A 101 10.71 -8.91 -24.10
C ASN A 101 10.20 -10.32 -24.40
N GLU A 102 8.95 -10.48 -24.74
CA GLU A 102 8.36 -11.78 -25.08
C GLU A 102 8.40 -12.06 -26.59
N GLY A 103 8.20 -11.05 -27.40
CA GLY A 103 8.13 -11.17 -28.85
C GLY A 103 9.46 -11.47 -29.52
N GLY A 104 10.57 -11.26 -28.84
CA GLY A 104 11.91 -11.56 -29.37
C GLY A 104 12.36 -13.01 -29.23
N LYS A 105 11.47 -13.85 -28.77
CA LYS A 105 11.77 -15.27 -28.57
C LYS A 105 11.58 -16.06 -29.85
#